data_8659246cac4dc8874b5ed567bd6c39f5
#
_entry.id   8659246cac4dc8874b5ed567bd6c39f5
#
_cell.length_a   1.000
_cell.length_b   1.000
_cell.length_c   1.000
_cell.angle_alpha   90.00
_cell.angle_beta   90.00
_cell.angle_gamma   90.00
#
_symmetry.space_group_name_H-M   'P 1'
#
loop_
_entity.id
_entity.type
_entity.pdbx_description
1 polymer ?
#
loop_
_entity_poly.entity_id
_entity_poly.type
_entity_poly.pdbx_seq_one_letter_code
_entity_poly.pdbx_strand_id
1 'polypeptide(L)'
;MKNDHIKVGITVGDVMARNFISANPEISIFAAIDLMVKKRIGSLILQKKGVLKGILTEKDIMWALSKQKYLEDIKAIDICTRKITTIRPSADIYDAVRIMKKVKFRRLPVVIKKKVIGYLTLKDILRIQPELFDLARHGFEKKEVGNMLKEGICEECEKFDFLHYQNEKLICDDCLKED
;
A
#
# COMPACT_ATOMS: atom_id res chain seq x y z
N MET A 1 16.04 26.76 -3.82
CA MET A 1 16.70 25.81 -2.91
C MET A 1 17.09 24.60 -3.75
N LYS A 2 18.40 24.40 -3.97
CA LYS A 2 18.92 23.23 -4.70
C LYS A 2 18.61 22.00 -3.85
N ASN A 3 17.80 21.08 -4.39
CA ASN A 3 17.64 19.75 -3.81
C ASN A 3 18.97 19.02 -3.96
N ASP A 4 19.76 18.98 -2.90
CA ASP A 4 20.90 18.07 -2.82
C ASP A 4 20.32 16.65 -2.87
N HIS A 5 20.48 16.02 -4.05
CA HIS A 5 20.14 14.62 -4.23
C HIS A 5 21.18 13.79 -3.51
N ILE A 6 20.90 13.47 -2.25
CA ILE A 6 21.66 12.42 -1.54
C ILE A 6 21.47 11.15 -2.36
N LYS A 7 22.56 10.59 -2.87
CA LYS A 7 22.58 9.31 -3.55
C LYS A 7 23.32 8.32 -2.66
N VAL A 8 22.72 7.15 -2.47
CA VAL A 8 23.36 6.04 -1.76
C VAL A 8 24.30 5.27 -2.69
N GLY A 9 24.14 5.43 -4.01
CA GLY A 9 24.94 4.74 -5.01
C GLY A 9 24.48 3.30 -5.29
N ILE A 10 23.42 2.85 -4.61
CA ILE A 10 22.82 1.53 -4.82
C ILE A 10 21.57 1.71 -5.66
N THR A 11 21.45 0.97 -6.75
CA THR A 11 20.30 1.10 -7.63
C THR A 11 19.14 0.17 -7.20
N VAL A 12 17.94 0.56 -7.58
CA VAL A 12 16.74 -0.29 -7.43
C VAL A 12 16.93 -1.66 -8.07
N GLY A 13 17.63 -1.72 -9.23
CA GLY A 13 17.93 -2.95 -9.95
C GLY A 13 18.79 -3.93 -9.18
N ASP A 14 19.64 -3.43 -8.26
CA ASP A 14 20.53 -4.25 -7.42
C ASP A 14 19.77 -4.91 -6.27
N VAL A 15 18.65 -4.29 -5.83
CA VAL A 15 17.91 -4.66 -4.60
C VAL A 15 16.58 -5.34 -4.90
N MET A 16 15.94 -5.04 -6.05
CA MET A 16 14.61 -5.54 -6.38
C MET A 16 14.57 -7.07 -6.46
N ALA A 17 13.46 -7.67 -6.03
CA ALA A 17 13.15 -9.06 -6.29
C ALA A 17 12.76 -9.24 -7.77
N ARG A 18 13.46 -10.13 -8.49
CA ARG A 18 13.15 -10.47 -9.88
C ARG A 18 12.10 -11.60 -9.96
N ASN A 19 12.07 -12.49 -8.98
CA ASN A 19 11.07 -13.55 -8.83
C ASN A 19 9.90 -13.03 -8.00
N PHE A 20 8.99 -12.27 -8.62
CA PHE A 20 7.79 -11.77 -7.99
C PHE A 20 6.55 -12.54 -8.45
N ILE A 21 5.55 -12.63 -7.59
CA ILE A 21 4.28 -13.30 -7.90
C ILE A 21 3.37 -12.34 -8.65
N SER A 22 2.83 -12.82 -9.75
CA SER A 22 1.87 -12.06 -10.56
C SER A 22 0.77 -12.95 -11.11
N ALA A 23 -0.35 -12.36 -11.47
CA ALA A 23 -1.47 -13.06 -12.10
C ALA A 23 -2.04 -12.28 -13.29
N ASN A 24 -2.88 -12.96 -14.07
CA ASN A 24 -3.68 -12.31 -15.10
C ASN A 24 -4.71 -11.40 -14.43
N PRO A 25 -4.96 -10.18 -14.93
CA PRO A 25 -5.99 -9.27 -14.38
C PRO A 25 -7.39 -9.88 -14.31
N GLU A 26 -7.72 -10.79 -15.21
CA GLU A 26 -9.00 -11.48 -15.30
C GLU A 26 -9.15 -12.68 -14.32
N ILE A 27 -8.15 -12.93 -13.47
CA ILE A 27 -8.24 -13.99 -12.45
C ILE A 27 -9.42 -13.72 -11.52
N SER A 28 -10.19 -14.74 -11.14
CA SER A 28 -11.25 -14.60 -10.16
C SER A 28 -10.66 -14.17 -8.81
N ILE A 29 -11.44 -13.44 -8.03
CA ILE A 29 -10.97 -12.95 -6.73
C ILE A 29 -10.61 -14.11 -5.78
N PHE A 30 -11.37 -15.22 -5.81
CA PHE A 30 -11.07 -16.41 -5.01
C PHE A 30 -9.72 -17.05 -5.39
N ALA A 31 -9.45 -17.20 -6.71
CA ALA A 31 -8.18 -17.74 -7.16
C ALA A 31 -7.01 -16.78 -6.83
N ALA A 32 -7.25 -15.48 -6.85
CA ALA A 32 -6.26 -14.49 -6.43
C ALA A 32 -5.98 -14.57 -4.92
N ILE A 33 -7.02 -14.71 -4.08
CA ILE A 33 -6.91 -14.90 -2.62
C ILE A 33 -6.13 -16.19 -2.33
N ASP A 34 -6.51 -17.31 -2.95
CA ASP A 34 -5.83 -18.60 -2.77
C ASP A 34 -4.34 -18.50 -3.10
N LEU A 35 -4.01 -17.84 -4.22
CA LEU A 35 -2.62 -17.58 -4.62
C LEU A 35 -1.88 -16.73 -3.59
N MET A 36 -2.51 -15.65 -3.08
CA MET A 36 -1.91 -14.78 -2.08
C MET A 36 -1.64 -15.53 -0.77
N VAL A 37 -2.59 -16.33 -0.31
CA VAL A 37 -2.46 -17.16 0.91
C VAL A 37 -1.36 -18.21 0.74
N LYS A 38 -1.39 -19.00 -0.33
CA LYS A 38 -0.39 -20.04 -0.62
C LYS A 38 1.03 -19.48 -0.73
N LYS A 39 1.16 -18.29 -1.32
CA LYS A 39 2.46 -17.61 -1.48
C LYS A 39 2.83 -16.70 -0.30
N ARG A 40 1.97 -16.58 0.72
CA ARG A 40 2.15 -15.71 1.90
C ARG A 40 2.48 -14.27 1.53
N ILE A 41 1.75 -13.71 0.57
CA ILE A 41 1.94 -12.33 0.07
C ILE A 41 0.69 -11.49 0.32
N GLY A 42 0.86 -10.27 0.83
CA GLY A 42 -0.23 -9.31 1.06
C GLY A 42 -0.56 -8.44 -0.16
N SER A 43 0.05 -8.70 -1.33
CA SER A 43 -0.27 -8.00 -2.57
C SER A 43 0.12 -8.83 -3.78
N LEU A 44 -0.68 -8.75 -4.84
CA LEU A 44 -0.52 -9.47 -6.09
C LEU A 44 -0.42 -8.48 -7.25
N ILE A 45 0.64 -8.61 -8.06
CA ILE A 45 0.79 -7.82 -9.29
C ILE A 45 -0.12 -8.42 -10.36
N LEU A 46 -0.95 -7.58 -10.96
CA LEU A 46 -1.79 -7.95 -12.08
C LEU A 46 -1.12 -7.47 -13.38
N GLN A 47 -0.78 -8.42 -14.25
CA GLN A 47 -0.13 -8.11 -15.52
C GLN A 47 -0.67 -8.96 -16.68
N LYS A 48 -0.64 -8.38 -17.88
CA LYS A 48 -0.98 -9.10 -19.12
C LYS A 48 0.17 -8.95 -20.09
N LYS A 49 0.78 -10.06 -20.50
CA LYS A 49 1.97 -10.08 -21.38
C LYS A 49 3.13 -9.21 -20.86
N GLY A 50 3.35 -9.25 -19.54
CA GLY A 50 4.37 -8.42 -18.86
C GLY A 50 3.95 -6.99 -18.55
N VAL A 51 2.88 -6.48 -19.13
CA VAL A 51 2.42 -5.09 -18.93
C VAL A 51 1.60 -4.99 -17.65
N LEU A 52 2.01 -4.10 -16.74
CA LEU A 52 1.33 -3.82 -15.49
C LEU A 52 -0.11 -3.30 -15.75
N LYS A 53 -1.08 -3.90 -15.08
CA LYS A 53 -2.50 -3.54 -15.17
C LYS A 53 -3.09 -3.09 -13.84
N GLY A 54 -2.61 -3.64 -12.73
CA GLY A 54 -3.11 -3.35 -11.39
C GLY A 54 -2.22 -3.95 -10.32
N ILE A 55 -2.51 -3.57 -9.07
CA ILE A 55 -2.04 -4.25 -7.86
C ILE A 55 -3.26 -4.54 -7.01
N LEU A 56 -3.47 -5.81 -6.69
CA LEU A 56 -4.47 -6.27 -5.75
C LEU A 56 -3.83 -6.41 -4.37
N THR A 57 -4.45 -5.86 -3.34
CA THR A 57 -3.98 -5.94 -1.96
C THR A 57 -5.03 -6.56 -1.05
N GLU A 58 -4.62 -7.04 0.13
CA GLU A 58 -5.54 -7.50 1.19
C GLU A 58 -6.58 -6.43 1.53
N LYS A 59 -6.18 -5.14 1.54
CA LYS A 59 -7.11 -4.03 1.79
C LYS A 59 -8.19 -3.90 0.71
N ASP A 60 -7.85 -4.11 -0.56
CA ASP A 60 -8.82 -4.05 -1.65
C ASP A 60 -9.87 -5.18 -1.51
N ILE A 61 -9.42 -6.37 -1.09
CA ILE A 61 -10.28 -7.53 -0.83
C ILE A 61 -11.19 -7.24 0.37
N MET A 62 -10.65 -6.76 1.49
CA MET A 62 -11.42 -6.39 2.67
C MET A 62 -12.46 -5.31 2.35
N TRP A 63 -12.08 -4.31 1.55
CA TRP A 63 -13.02 -3.27 1.12
C TRP A 63 -14.14 -3.85 0.24
N ALA A 64 -13.85 -4.76 -0.69
CA ALA A 64 -14.86 -5.41 -1.52
C ALA A 64 -15.84 -6.24 -0.67
N LEU A 65 -15.33 -6.96 0.33
CA LEU A 65 -16.14 -7.71 1.30
C LEU A 65 -17.05 -6.78 2.12
N SER A 66 -16.53 -5.65 2.61
CA SER A 66 -17.30 -4.69 3.41
C SER A 66 -18.47 -4.06 2.65
N LYS A 67 -18.42 -4.05 1.31
CA LYS A 67 -19.49 -3.57 0.44
C LYS A 67 -20.49 -4.66 0.06
N GLN A 68 -20.46 -5.81 0.74
CA GLN A 68 -21.35 -6.97 0.52
C GLN A 68 -21.44 -7.41 -0.95
N LYS A 69 -20.36 -7.25 -1.70
CA LYS A 69 -20.28 -7.73 -3.06
C LYS A 69 -20.16 -9.25 -3.07
N TYR A 70 -20.95 -9.91 -3.90
CA TYR A 70 -20.76 -11.32 -4.19
C TYR A 70 -19.40 -11.50 -4.86
N LEU A 71 -18.47 -12.19 -4.19
CA LEU A 71 -17.10 -12.31 -4.68
C LEU A 71 -16.98 -13.31 -5.84
N GLU A 72 -17.98 -14.15 -6.06
CA GLU A 72 -17.93 -15.23 -7.06
C GLU A 72 -17.74 -14.72 -8.49
N ASP A 73 -18.36 -13.60 -8.83
CA ASP A 73 -18.30 -13.01 -10.17
C ASP A 73 -17.26 -11.90 -10.30
N ILE A 74 -16.53 -11.58 -9.21
CA ILE A 74 -15.58 -10.49 -9.21
C ILE A 74 -14.21 -10.97 -9.72
N LYS A 75 -13.66 -10.23 -10.69
CA LYS A 75 -12.29 -10.39 -11.15
C LYS A 75 -11.35 -9.47 -10.38
N ALA A 76 -10.09 -9.86 -10.25
CA ALA A 76 -9.08 -9.07 -9.55
C ALA A 76 -8.96 -7.64 -10.11
N ILE A 77 -9.12 -7.46 -11.42
CA ILE A 77 -9.04 -6.14 -12.08
C ILE A 77 -10.17 -5.18 -11.66
N ASP A 78 -11.32 -5.70 -11.19
CA ASP A 78 -12.49 -4.89 -10.86
C ASP A 78 -12.33 -4.14 -9.54
N ILE A 79 -11.50 -4.68 -8.64
CA ILE A 79 -11.29 -4.12 -7.30
C ILE A 79 -9.86 -3.64 -7.05
N CYS A 80 -8.91 -3.95 -7.93
CA CYS A 80 -7.51 -3.59 -7.74
C CYS A 80 -7.24 -2.09 -7.88
N THR A 81 -6.14 -1.64 -7.29
CA THR A 81 -5.59 -0.31 -7.54
C THR A 81 -4.95 -0.26 -8.93
N ARG A 82 -5.46 0.63 -9.81
CA ARG A 82 -4.97 0.82 -11.18
C ARG A 82 -3.97 1.97 -11.32
N LYS A 83 -4.12 3.04 -10.51
CA LYS A 83 -3.17 4.18 -10.50
C LYS A 83 -1.95 3.81 -9.67
N ILE A 84 -0.97 3.20 -10.33
CA ILE A 84 0.19 2.60 -9.68
C ILE A 84 1.41 3.49 -9.89
N THR A 85 2.08 3.83 -8.79
CA THR A 85 3.40 4.44 -8.84
C THR A 85 4.44 3.35 -9.08
N THR A 86 5.27 3.54 -10.09
CA THR A 86 6.33 2.62 -10.49
C THR A 86 7.69 3.30 -10.42
N ILE A 87 8.76 2.51 -10.46
CA ILE A 87 10.12 3.03 -10.45
C ILE A 87 10.96 2.33 -11.53
N ARG A 88 12.03 3.00 -11.99
CA ARG A 88 12.99 2.42 -12.93
C ARG A 88 14.08 1.67 -12.18
N PRO A 89 14.69 0.62 -12.76
CA PRO A 89 15.77 -0.11 -12.12
C PRO A 89 17.04 0.73 -11.92
N SER A 90 17.26 1.76 -12.75
CA SER A 90 18.40 2.68 -12.64
C SER A 90 18.22 3.78 -11.60
N ALA A 91 17.09 3.86 -10.93
CA ALA A 91 16.86 4.82 -9.86
C ALA A 91 17.65 4.42 -8.61
N ASP A 92 18.07 5.41 -7.80
CA ASP A 92 18.69 5.18 -6.52
C ASP A 92 17.64 4.70 -5.48
N ILE A 93 18.05 3.82 -4.55
CA ILE A 93 17.17 3.32 -3.49
C ILE A 93 16.68 4.44 -2.56
N TYR A 94 17.45 5.51 -2.39
CA TYR A 94 17.03 6.70 -1.65
C TYR A 94 15.78 7.33 -2.29
N ASP A 95 15.77 7.47 -3.61
CA ASP A 95 14.60 7.97 -4.33
C ASP A 95 13.41 7.02 -4.19
N ALA A 96 13.64 5.70 -4.18
CA ALA A 96 12.60 4.72 -3.94
C ALA A 96 11.92 4.92 -2.57
N VAL A 97 12.70 5.13 -1.50
CA VAL A 97 12.17 5.41 -0.16
C VAL A 97 11.37 6.71 -0.15
N ARG A 98 11.87 7.77 -0.79
CA ARG A 98 11.14 9.05 -0.90
C ARG A 98 9.81 8.89 -1.64
N ILE A 99 9.79 8.15 -2.73
CA ILE A 99 8.56 7.84 -3.48
C ILE A 99 7.59 7.05 -2.58
N MET A 100 8.06 5.96 -1.96
CA MET A 100 7.24 5.13 -1.05
C MET A 100 6.62 5.98 0.06
N LYS A 101 7.41 6.88 0.68
CA LYS A 101 6.97 7.84 1.69
C LYS A 101 5.87 8.77 1.16
N LYS A 102 6.07 9.35 -0.02
CA LYS A 102 5.12 10.28 -0.64
C LYS A 102 3.78 9.63 -0.97
N VAL A 103 3.81 8.42 -1.53
CA VAL A 103 2.59 7.71 -1.95
C VAL A 103 1.99 6.82 -0.87
N LYS A 104 2.64 6.73 0.32
CA LYS A 104 2.23 5.86 1.44
C LYS A 104 2.17 4.36 1.10
N PHE A 105 2.91 3.93 0.10
CA PHE A 105 3.06 2.53 -0.28
C PHE A 105 4.47 2.03 0.07
N ARG A 106 4.56 0.86 0.68
CA ARG A 106 5.84 0.23 1.06
C ARG A 106 6.39 -0.69 -0.03
N ARG A 107 5.85 -0.61 -1.25
CA ARG A 107 6.15 -1.51 -2.36
C ARG A 107 6.00 -0.77 -3.68
N LEU A 108 6.94 -0.99 -4.60
CA LEU A 108 6.93 -0.38 -5.93
C LEU A 108 7.22 -1.44 -6.99
N PRO A 109 6.36 -1.59 -8.02
CA PRO A 109 6.74 -2.33 -9.21
C PRO A 109 7.89 -1.63 -9.94
N VAL A 110 8.88 -2.42 -10.34
CA VAL A 110 9.99 -1.94 -11.14
C VAL A 110 9.70 -2.21 -12.61
N VAL A 111 9.76 -1.17 -13.43
CA VAL A 111 9.32 -1.26 -14.83
C VAL A 111 10.34 -0.71 -15.81
N ILE A 112 10.42 -1.36 -16.99
CA ILE A 112 11.10 -0.85 -18.19
C ILE A 112 10.07 -0.90 -19.34
N LYS A 113 9.88 0.20 -20.06
CA LYS A 113 8.95 0.30 -21.20
C LYS A 113 7.56 -0.31 -20.90
N LYS A 114 6.99 0.02 -19.72
CA LYS A 114 5.70 -0.47 -19.19
C LYS A 114 5.68 -1.96 -18.81
N LYS A 115 6.76 -2.72 -19.01
CA LYS A 115 6.85 -4.11 -18.55
C LYS A 115 7.41 -4.18 -17.14
N VAL A 116 6.77 -4.98 -16.29
CA VAL A 116 7.25 -5.27 -14.93
C VAL A 116 8.43 -6.22 -15.02
N ILE A 117 9.56 -5.82 -14.46
CA ILE A 117 10.81 -6.60 -14.46
C ILE A 117 11.25 -6.97 -13.05
N GLY A 118 10.62 -6.42 -12.05
CA GLY A 118 10.93 -6.68 -10.63
C GLY A 118 9.93 -6.02 -9.70
N TYR A 119 10.10 -6.30 -8.43
CA TYR A 119 9.30 -5.74 -7.34
C TYR A 119 10.22 -5.35 -6.19
N LEU A 120 10.09 -4.11 -5.73
CA LEU A 120 10.90 -3.56 -4.66
C LEU A 120 10.03 -3.31 -3.44
N THR A 121 10.44 -3.80 -2.28
CA THR A 121 9.78 -3.48 -1.01
C THR A 121 10.68 -2.64 -0.11
N LEU A 122 10.07 -1.87 0.79
CA LEU A 122 10.82 -1.13 1.80
C LEU A 122 11.68 -2.05 2.66
N LYS A 123 11.19 -3.27 2.96
CA LYS A 123 11.95 -4.28 3.71
C LYS A 123 13.24 -4.69 3.00
N ASP A 124 13.20 -4.84 1.67
CA ASP A 124 14.39 -5.20 0.88
C ASP A 124 15.44 -4.09 0.94
N ILE A 125 15.01 -2.82 0.84
CA ILE A 125 15.90 -1.67 0.96
C ILE A 125 16.55 -1.63 2.35
N LEU A 126 15.75 -1.70 3.42
CA LEU A 126 16.24 -1.57 4.79
C LEU A 126 17.12 -2.75 5.22
N ARG A 127 17.00 -3.90 4.57
CA ARG A 127 17.92 -5.04 4.81
C ARG A 127 19.33 -4.76 4.29
N ILE A 128 19.46 -3.98 3.23
CA ILE A 128 20.76 -3.67 2.60
C ILE A 128 21.31 -2.35 3.14
N GLN A 129 20.44 -1.37 3.37
CA GLN A 129 20.80 -0.04 3.84
C GLN A 129 19.92 0.36 5.04
N PRO A 130 20.25 -0.14 6.26
CA PRO A 130 19.46 0.14 7.47
C PRO A 130 19.39 1.64 7.81
N GLU A 131 20.41 2.42 7.46
CA GLU A 131 20.49 3.87 7.72
C GLU A 131 19.36 4.67 7.06
N LEU A 132 18.70 4.09 6.05
CA LEU A 132 17.50 4.70 5.45
C LEU A 132 16.25 4.54 6.32
N PHE A 133 16.34 3.87 7.48
CA PHE A 133 15.22 3.67 8.37
C PHE A 133 14.61 4.99 8.84
N ASP A 134 15.43 5.96 9.26
CA ASP A 134 14.93 7.26 9.73
C ASP A 134 14.21 8.04 8.62
N LEU A 135 14.75 7.98 7.39
CA LEU A 135 14.07 8.55 6.23
C LEU A 135 12.69 7.90 6.01
N ALA A 136 12.61 6.59 6.16
CA ALA A 136 11.38 5.83 5.98
C ALA A 136 10.38 6.11 7.12
N ARG A 137 10.85 6.09 8.38
CA ARG A 137 10.05 6.18 9.60
C ARG A 137 9.06 7.35 9.57
N HIS A 138 9.55 8.58 9.43
CA HIS A 138 8.70 9.77 9.42
C HIS A 138 7.66 9.83 8.29
N GLY A 139 7.71 8.91 7.34
CA GLY A 139 6.73 8.84 6.24
C GLY A 139 5.63 7.83 6.44
N PHE A 140 5.89 6.81 7.28
CA PHE A 140 4.96 5.71 7.54
C PHE A 140 4.44 5.71 8.97
N GLU A 141 4.96 6.57 9.84
CA GLU A 141 4.27 6.90 11.06
C GLU A 141 2.86 7.36 10.67
N LYS A 142 1.86 6.67 11.18
CA LYS A 142 0.54 7.26 11.24
C LYS A 142 0.80 8.60 11.92
N LYS A 143 0.50 9.74 11.26
CA LYS A 143 0.32 10.97 12.01
C LYS A 143 -0.51 10.55 13.21
N GLU A 144 0.02 10.74 14.41
CA GLU A 144 -0.84 10.76 15.58
C GLU A 144 -1.97 11.67 15.18
N VAL A 145 -3.15 11.11 15.18
CA VAL A 145 -4.32 11.74 14.62
C VAL A 145 -4.68 12.87 15.56
N GLY A 146 -4.07 14.03 15.33
CA GLY A 146 -4.80 15.26 15.62
C GLY A 146 -6.02 15.25 14.70
N ASN A 147 -7.16 14.90 15.23
CA ASN A 147 -8.49 14.96 14.60
C ASN A 147 -8.65 14.24 13.25
N MET A 148 -8.32 12.96 13.16
CA MET A 148 -8.91 12.11 12.13
C MET A 148 -10.18 11.48 12.69
N LEU A 149 -11.30 11.90 12.11
CA LEU A 149 -12.59 11.24 12.24
C LEU A 149 -12.41 9.74 11.94
N LYS A 150 -12.53 8.89 12.95
CA LYS A 150 -12.58 7.44 12.78
C LYS A 150 -14.04 7.03 12.84
N GLU A 151 -14.53 6.32 11.86
CA GLU A 151 -15.82 5.65 11.98
C GLU A 151 -15.70 4.53 13.03
N GLY A 152 -16.63 4.50 13.97
CA GLY A 152 -16.66 3.51 15.03
C GLY A 152 -17.86 3.67 15.95
N ILE A 153 -17.87 2.89 17.04
CA ILE A 153 -18.91 2.99 18.07
C ILE A 153 -18.50 4.05 19.08
N CYS A 154 -19.37 5.04 19.31
CA CYS A 154 -19.18 6.07 20.31
C CYS A 154 -19.16 5.45 21.71
N GLU A 155 -18.12 5.76 22.52
CA GLU A 155 -17.98 5.23 23.88
C GLU A 155 -18.97 5.84 24.89
N GLU A 156 -19.71 6.88 24.48
CA GLU A 156 -20.72 7.54 25.34
C GLU A 156 -22.15 7.10 25.01
N CYS A 157 -22.55 7.08 23.71
CA CYS A 157 -23.92 6.80 23.31
C CYS A 157 -24.07 5.49 22.48
N GLU A 158 -22.99 4.74 22.27
CA GLU A 158 -22.95 3.47 21.54
C GLU A 158 -23.43 3.53 20.07
N LYS A 159 -23.67 4.72 19.52
CA LYS A 159 -23.96 4.88 18.09
C LYS A 159 -22.73 4.67 17.25
N PHE A 160 -22.90 4.08 16.08
CA PHE A 160 -21.85 4.01 15.06
C PHE A 160 -21.82 5.32 14.27
N ASP A 161 -20.72 6.09 14.40
CA ASP A 161 -20.57 7.40 13.79
C ASP A 161 -19.08 7.75 13.60
N PHE A 162 -18.81 8.94 13.04
CA PHE A 162 -17.48 9.53 13.06
C PHE A 162 -17.13 9.94 14.49
N LEU A 163 -15.94 9.51 14.95
CA LEU A 163 -15.51 9.66 16.33
C LEU A 163 -14.35 10.65 16.45
N HIS A 164 -14.44 11.49 17.45
CA HIS A 164 -13.38 12.39 17.91
C HIS A 164 -12.75 11.83 19.18
N TYR A 165 -11.42 11.98 19.29
CA TYR A 165 -10.73 11.60 20.52
C TYR A 165 -10.70 12.83 21.45
N GLN A 166 -11.44 12.75 22.56
CA GLN A 166 -11.52 13.78 23.58
C GLN A 166 -11.58 13.13 24.98
N ASN A 167 -10.82 13.68 25.93
CA ASN A 167 -10.77 13.20 27.33
C ASN A 167 -10.55 11.68 27.43
N GLU A 168 -9.59 11.15 26.63
CA GLU A 168 -9.25 9.73 26.58
C GLU A 168 -10.34 8.80 26.04
N LYS A 169 -11.45 9.34 25.49
CA LYS A 169 -12.57 8.59 24.89
C LYS A 169 -12.73 8.91 23.41
N LEU A 170 -13.31 7.97 22.67
CA LEU A 170 -13.77 8.14 21.29
C LEU A 170 -15.26 8.46 21.30
N ILE A 171 -15.64 9.70 21.03
CA ILE A 171 -17.02 10.20 21.09
C ILE A 171 -17.48 10.77 19.74
N CYS A 172 -18.78 10.65 19.42
CA CYS A 172 -19.36 11.17 18.19
C CYS A 172 -19.63 12.68 18.27
N ASP A 173 -19.90 13.29 17.10
CA ASP A 173 -20.20 14.73 16.99
C ASP A 173 -21.38 15.16 17.87
N ASP A 174 -22.37 14.30 18.07
CA ASP A 174 -23.54 14.62 18.90
C ASP A 174 -23.15 14.72 20.38
N CYS A 175 -22.37 13.75 20.87
CA CYS A 175 -21.87 13.79 22.28
C CYS A 175 -20.80 14.84 22.52
N LEU A 176 -20.12 15.31 21.46
CA LEU A 176 -19.12 16.38 21.55
C LEU A 176 -19.74 17.77 21.79
N LYS A 177 -21.02 17.95 21.42
CA LYS A 177 -21.73 19.23 21.52
C LYS A 177 -22.54 19.40 22.80
N GLU A 178 -22.60 18.37 23.63
CA GLU A 178 -23.37 18.38 24.89
C GLU A 178 -22.53 18.83 26.13
N ASP A 179 -21.27 19.22 25.92
CA ASP A 179 -20.41 19.93 26.89
C ASP A 179 -20.31 21.43 26.47
#